data_8531931664bb7613726a640ca0d09a5e
#
_entry.id   8531931664bb7613726a640ca0d09a5e
#
_cell.length_a   1.000
_cell.length_b   1.000
_cell.length_c   1.000
_cell.angle_alpha   90.00
_cell.angle_beta   90.00
_cell.angle_gamma   90.00
#
_symmetry.space_group_name_H-M   'P 1'
#
loop_
_entity.id
_entity.type
_entity.pdbx_description
1 polymer ?
#
loop_
_entity_poly.entity_id
_entity_poly.type
_entity_poly.pdbx_seq_one_letter_code
_entity_poly.pdbx_strand_id
1 'polypeptide(L)'
;MTRTLQAVANPFADLDLDRLRRRTSAKWRYYPEDALPLWVAEMDADIAPPIIAAVTDALELGDTGYALGHACARAMAGFAVDHWGWTFDPDATANVTDVMTGIVDLVRLVSPADEAIVLTPPVYPPFYGVAKKLGRTVVPARLGPDDRLDSASLEAAFAEATAGGRGAVLLLSNPHNPTGTVHSRAELDEVARLARHHGVRVISDEIHAPLIMPTSTFVPYLAASDTGPDLAVASASKGWNLAGFKAAVIIPGADAGPDLEPLRQPGGGHPGHIGLIAHAAAWADGGPWLDAAIAGIDANRHALADLLREHLPAARYTPPESTYLAWIDCRALGLGDDPAAAFLERGRVALSSGIPFGDGGAGHVRLNLATSPAILADAVARMASAHTTTAA
;
A
#
# COMPACT_ATOMS: atom_id res chain seq x y z
N MET A 1 36.45 -3.22 -14.53
CA MET A 1 36.32 -4.27 -13.51
C MET A 1 34.84 -4.50 -13.26
N THR A 2 34.32 -5.58 -13.80
CA THR A 2 32.90 -6.00 -13.62
C THR A 2 32.75 -6.45 -12.17
N ARG A 3 32.14 -5.60 -11.33
CA ARG A 3 31.75 -5.99 -9.97
C ARG A 3 30.69 -7.09 -10.13
N THR A 4 31.04 -8.33 -9.84
CA THR A 4 30.06 -9.42 -9.70
C THR A 4 29.12 -8.99 -8.58
N LEU A 5 27.91 -8.56 -8.92
CA LEU A 5 26.86 -8.29 -7.93
C LEU A 5 26.57 -9.64 -7.26
N GLN A 6 26.98 -9.79 -6.01
CA GLN A 6 26.61 -10.92 -5.19
C GLN A 6 25.08 -10.88 -5.06
N ALA A 7 24.39 -11.93 -5.46
CA ALA A 7 22.93 -12.00 -5.36
C ALA A 7 22.53 -11.74 -3.89
N VAL A 8 21.64 -10.80 -3.67
CA VAL A 8 21.10 -10.51 -2.33
C VAL A 8 20.25 -11.71 -1.92
N ALA A 9 20.52 -12.26 -0.72
CA ALA A 9 19.73 -13.38 -0.21
C ALA A 9 18.29 -12.95 0.07
N ASN A 10 17.34 -13.89 -0.03
CA ASN A 10 15.95 -13.66 0.33
C ASN A 10 15.86 -13.16 1.79
N PRO A 11 15.37 -11.93 2.05
CA PRO A 11 15.35 -11.34 3.38
C PRO A 11 14.39 -12.03 4.36
N PHE A 12 13.59 -12.98 3.89
CA PHE A 12 12.62 -13.75 4.70
C PHE A 12 13.06 -15.19 4.99
N ALA A 13 14.18 -15.68 4.40
CA ALA A 13 14.53 -17.11 4.47
C ALA A 13 14.86 -17.57 5.88
N ASP A 14 15.69 -16.82 6.59
CA ASP A 14 16.30 -17.23 7.87
C ASP A 14 15.88 -16.30 9.02
N LEU A 15 14.57 -16.06 9.16
CA LEU A 15 14.04 -15.21 10.22
C LEU A 15 13.92 -15.97 11.54
N ASP A 16 14.59 -15.46 12.55
CA ASP A 16 14.46 -15.91 13.94
C ASP A 16 13.24 -15.23 14.59
N LEU A 17 12.24 -16.03 14.98
CA LEU A 17 11.01 -15.56 15.62
C LEU A 17 11.30 -14.85 16.96
N ASP A 18 12.28 -15.33 17.76
CA ASP A 18 12.61 -14.70 19.03
C ASP A 18 13.28 -13.33 18.82
N ARG A 19 14.09 -13.20 17.75
CA ARG A 19 14.61 -11.89 17.33
C ARG A 19 13.49 -10.95 16.88
N LEU A 20 12.52 -11.43 16.10
CA LEU A 20 11.37 -10.64 15.65
C LEU A 20 10.51 -10.17 16.83
N ARG A 21 10.29 -11.02 17.82
CA ARG A 21 9.57 -10.68 19.06
C ARG A 21 10.25 -9.59 19.91
N ARG A 22 11.52 -9.30 19.69
CA ARG A 22 12.21 -8.16 20.33
C ARG A 22 11.85 -6.82 19.71
N ARG A 23 11.26 -6.80 18.52
CA ARG A 23 10.80 -5.56 17.86
C ARG A 23 9.68 -4.91 18.67
N THR A 24 9.65 -3.56 18.68
CA THR A 24 8.72 -2.76 19.47
C THR A 24 7.66 -2.07 18.60
N SER A 25 7.64 -2.35 17.30
CA SER A 25 6.66 -1.82 16.37
C SER A 25 5.24 -2.33 16.64
N ALA A 26 4.24 -1.64 16.07
CA ALA A 26 2.84 -2.01 16.26
C ALA A 26 2.57 -3.47 15.85
N LYS A 27 3.22 -3.98 14.80
CA LYS A 27 3.07 -5.36 14.35
C LYS A 27 3.27 -6.34 15.52
N TRP A 28 4.33 -6.15 16.30
CA TRP A 28 4.79 -7.08 17.33
C TRP A 28 4.28 -6.77 18.74
N ARG A 29 3.57 -5.64 18.96
CA ARG A 29 3.14 -5.19 20.30
C ARG A 29 1.64 -4.99 20.46
N TYR A 30 0.87 -5.00 19.37
CA TYR A 30 -0.56 -4.72 19.46
C TYR A 30 -1.39 -5.90 19.97
N TYR A 31 -1.02 -7.13 19.58
CA TYR A 31 -1.65 -8.36 20.04
C TYR A 31 -0.86 -9.06 21.13
N PRO A 32 -1.47 -10.03 21.86
CA PRO A 32 -0.74 -10.84 22.86
C PRO A 32 0.49 -11.52 22.27
N GLU A 33 1.52 -11.72 23.11
CA GLU A 33 2.86 -12.19 22.69
C GLU A 33 2.85 -13.60 22.08
N ASP A 34 1.87 -14.44 22.44
CA ASP A 34 1.68 -15.79 21.91
C ASP A 34 0.96 -15.84 20.56
N ALA A 35 0.41 -14.70 20.09
CA ALA A 35 -0.18 -14.59 18.77
C ALA A 35 0.87 -14.35 17.68
N LEU A 36 0.72 -14.99 16.51
CA LEU A 36 1.50 -14.69 15.31
C LEU A 36 0.94 -13.45 14.60
N PRO A 37 1.70 -12.33 14.51
CA PRO A 37 1.18 -11.09 13.97
C PRO A 37 1.35 -11.00 12.45
N LEU A 38 0.32 -11.35 11.69
CA LEU A 38 0.27 -11.23 10.23
C LEU A 38 -0.78 -10.22 9.76
N TRP A 39 -1.13 -9.23 10.59
CA TRP A 39 -2.25 -8.31 10.39
C TRP A 39 -1.88 -7.02 9.67
N VAL A 40 -0.73 -6.42 9.94
CA VAL A 40 -0.35 -5.10 9.44
C VAL A 40 0.68 -5.19 8.32
N ALA A 41 0.65 -4.21 7.42
CA ALA A 41 1.58 -4.10 6.30
C ALA A 41 2.96 -3.58 6.77
N GLU A 42 3.70 -4.44 7.46
CA GLU A 42 5.09 -4.30 7.93
C GLU A 42 5.81 -5.63 7.69
N MET A 43 7.00 -5.60 7.05
CA MET A 43 7.74 -6.80 6.72
C MET A 43 8.53 -7.34 7.91
N ASP A 44 8.63 -8.65 8.00
CA ASP A 44 9.59 -9.33 8.88
C ASP A 44 10.92 -9.49 8.13
N ALA A 45 11.63 -8.39 7.94
CA ALA A 45 12.90 -8.37 7.23
C ALA A 45 13.87 -7.39 7.90
N ASP A 46 15.16 -7.58 7.68
CA ASP A 46 16.15 -6.56 8.01
C ASP A 46 16.13 -5.46 6.95
N ILE A 47 16.47 -4.24 7.36
CA ILE A 47 16.51 -3.09 6.44
C ILE A 47 17.65 -3.26 5.43
N ALA A 48 17.43 -2.82 4.20
CA ALA A 48 18.43 -2.85 3.13
C ALA A 48 19.72 -2.13 3.53
N PRO A 49 20.91 -2.74 3.33
CA PRO A 49 22.18 -2.16 3.77
C PRO A 49 22.47 -0.73 3.31
N PRO A 50 22.14 -0.32 2.08
CA PRO A 50 22.32 1.08 1.64
C PRO A 50 21.55 2.09 2.49
N ILE A 51 20.36 1.72 2.95
CA ILE A 51 19.53 2.58 3.81
C ILE A 51 20.16 2.73 5.19
N ILE A 52 20.66 1.63 5.77
CA ILE A 52 21.38 1.66 7.06
C ILE A 52 22.58 2.58 6.95
N ALA A 53 23.38 2.43 5.89
CA ALA A 53 24.57 3.25 5.66
C ALA A 53 24.20 4.73 5.58
N ALA A 54 23.26 5.12 4.73
CA ALA A 54 22.87 6.50 4.54
C ALA A 54 22.34 7.17 5.83
N VAL A 55 21.55 6.45 6.61
CA VAL A 55 21.01 6.94 7.89
C VAL A 55 22.14 7.07 8.91
N THR A 56 23.06 6.09 9.00
CA THR A 56 24.19 6.10 9.91
C THR A 56 25.12 7.28 9.61
N ASP A 57 25.47 7.47 8.34
CA ASP A 57 26.32 8.57 7.89
C ASP A 57 25.72 9.95 8.26
N ALA A 58 24.40 10.11 8.06
CA ALA A 58 23.71 11.34 8.44
C ALA A 58 23.75 11.59 9.95
N LEU A 59 23.57 10.56 10.77
CA LEU A 59 23.62 10.65 12.24
C LEU A 59 25.05 10.96 12.72
N GLU A 60 26.07 10.31 12.15
CA GLU A 60 27.47 10.56 12.47
C GLU A 60 27.92 11.96 12.10
N LEU A 61 27.42 12.51 10.97
CA LEU A 61 27.64 13.89 10.56
C LEU A 61 26.88 14.92 11.42
N GLY A 62 25.86 14.49 12.17
CA GLY A 62 24.97 15.39 12.90
C GLY A 62 23.96 16.09 11.99
N ASP A 63 23.67 15.54 10.80
CA ASP A 63 22.71 16.08 9.81
C ASP A 63 21.27 15.72 10.20
N THR A 64 20.79 16.34 11.28
CA THR A 64 19.47 16.10 11.88
C THR A 64 18.55 17.33 11.84
N GLY A 65 18.85 18.27 10.92
CA GLY A 65 18.12 19.53 10.77
C GLY A 65 16.78 19.38 10.03
N TYR A 66 16.29 20.52 9.52
CA TYR A 66 15.06 20.56 8.75
C TYR A 66 15.28 20.08 7.31
N ALA A 67 14.32 19.31 6.81
CA ALA A 67 14.35 18.82 5.44
C ALA A 67 14.24 19.96 4.42
N LEU A 68 15.02 19.88 3.33
CA LEU A 68 14.97 20.85 2.23
C LEU A 68 15.28 20.15 0.90
N GLY A 69 14.64 20.61 -0.17
CA GLY A 69 14.90 20.18 -1.54
C GLY A 69 14.25 18.87 -1.95
N HIS A 70 14.61 18.36 -3.12
CA HIS A 70 13.92 17.26 -3.81
C HIS A 70 14.80 16.01 -4.01
N ALA A 71 15.80 15.76 -3.14
CA ALA A 71 16.71 14.63 -3.29
C ALA A 71 15.96 13.27 -3.33
N CYS A 72 14.98 13.10 -2.44
CA CYS A 72 14.13 11.90 -2.43
C CYS A 72 13.31 11.75 -3.72
N ALA A 73 12.71 12.84 -4.21
CA ALA A 73 11.93 12.83 -5.46
C ALA A 73 12.83 12.57 -6.68
N ARG A 74 14.07 13.10 -6.72
CA ARG A 74 15.03 12.82 -7.81
C ARG A 74 15.46 11.35 -7.81
N ALA A 75 15.73 10.76 -6.64
CA ALA A 75 16.02 9.32 -6.54
C ALA A 75 14.82 8.47 -7.01
N MET A 76 13.60 8.84 -6.60
CA MET A 76 12.37 8.19 -7.06
C MET A 76 12.17 8.34 -8.58
N ALA A 77 12.46 9.51 -9.16
CA ALA A 77 12.36 9.72 -10.62
C ALA A 77 13.31 8.80 -11.40
N GLY A 78 14.54 8.60 -10.92
CA GLY A 78 15.47 7.62 -11.49
C GLY A 78 14.88 6.20 -11.42
N PHE A 79 14.39 5.79 -10.25
CA PHE A 79 13.74 4.48 -10.09
C PHE A 79 12.53 4.31 -11.03
N ALA A 80 11.70 5.35 -11.18
CA ALA A 80 10.52 5.32 -12.05
C ALA A 80 10.89 5.13 -13.52
N VAL A 81 11.97 5.74 -13.99
CA VAL A 81 12.50 5.52 -15.34
C VAL A 81 12.94 4.08 -15.53
N ASP A 82 13.71 3.54 -14.60
CA ASP A 82 14.34 2.22 -14.74
C ASP A 82 13.32 1.08 -14.57
N HIS A 83 12.33 1.22 -13.68
CA HIS A 83 11.41 0.15 -13.32
C HIS A 83 10.01 0.28 -13.94
N TRP A 84 9.54 1.51 -14.21
CA TRP A 84 8.19 1.77 -14.72
C TRP A 84 8.17 2.39 -16.11
N GLY A 85 9.34 2.76 -16.68
CA GLY A 85 9.43 3.45 -17.96
C GLY A 85 8.72 4.81 -17.96
N TRP A 86 8.60 5.45 -16.79
CA TRP A 86 7.85 6.67 -16.60
C TRP A 86 8.73 7.81 -16.11
N THR A 87 8.41 9.03 -16.56
CA THR A 87 9.12 10.25 -16.19
C THR A 87 8.18 11.26 -15.58
N PHE A 88 8.64 11.98 -14.57
CA PHE A 88 8.00 13.15 -14.00
C PHE A 88 9.05 14.19 -13.59
N ASP A 89 8.64 15.44 -13.41
CA ASP A 89 9.54 16.49 -12.93
C ASP A 89 9.69 16.41 -11.40
N PRO A 90 10.84 16.00 -10.85
CA PRO A 90 11.04 15.92 -9.42
C PRO A 90 10.99 17.30 -8.73
N ASP A 91 11.29 18.39 -9.43
CA ASP A 91 11.25 19.74 -8.86
C ASP A 91 9.82 20.30 -8.79
N ALA A 92 8.87 19.68 -9.49
CA ALA A 92 7.44 19.96 -9.39
C ALA A 92 6.73 19.25 -8.22
N THR A 93 7.42 18.37 -7.49
CA THR A 93 6.85 17.55 -6.41
C THR A 93 6.76 18.30 -5.07
N ALA A 94 6.06 17.71 -4.10
CA ALA A 94 6.09 18.13 -2.71
C ALA A 94 6.40 16.94 -1.78
N ASN A 95 7.28 17.15 -0.79
CA ASN A 95 7.52 16.16 0.25
C ASN A 95 6.51 16.32 1.38
N VAL A 96 6.00 15.20 1.92
CA VAL A 96 5.07 15.18 3.06
C VAL A 96 5.47 14.14 4.09
N THR A 97 4.91 14.24 5.29
CA THR A 97 5.23 13.36 6.42
C THR A 97 4.99 11.89 6.10
N ASP A 98 3.87 11.54 5.53
CA ASP A 98 3.51 10.20 5.05
C ASP A 98 2.37 10.28 4.03
N VAL A 99 2.08 9.17 3.35
CA VAL A 99 1.04 9.11 2.31
C VAL A 99 -0.32 9.52 2.85
N MET A 100 -0.74 9.04 4.03
CA MET A 100 -2.06 9.35 4.57
C MET A 100 -2.21 10.81 4.99
N THR A 101 -1.16 11.40 5.56
CA THR A 101 -1.11 12.84 5.85
C THR A 101 -1.17 13.65 4.55
N GLY A 102 -0.38 13.26 3.55
CA GLY A 102 -0.41 13.88 2.22
C GLY A 102 -1.79 13.82 1.57
N ILE A 103 -2.48 12.67 1.62
CA ILE A 103 -3.84 12.52 1.08
C ILE A 103 -4.82 13.46 1.80
N VAL A 104 -4.76 13.56 3.14
CA VAL A 104 -5.61 14.49 3.91
C VAL A 104 -5.39 15.94 3.46
N ASP A 105 -4.14 16.34 3.31
CA ASP A 105 -3.79 17.70 2.90
C ASP A 105 -4.22 17.95 1.44
N LEU A 106 -4.01 16.99 0.54
CA LEU A 106 -4.46 17.09 -0.85
C LEU A 106 -5.98 17.25 -0.95
N VAL A 107 -6.76 16.41 -0.26
CA VAL A 107 -8.23 16.55 -0.29
C VAL A 107 -8.67 17.94 0.17
N ARG A 108 -7.99 18.53 1.17
CA ARG A 108 -8.29 19.90 1.61
C ARG A 108 -7.93 20.96 0.58
N LEU A 109 -6.84 20.76 -0.16
CA LEU A 109 -6.34 21.74 -1.13
C LEU A 109 -7.14 21.74 -2.43
N VAL A 110 -7.55 20.54 -2.89
CA VAL A 110 -8.15 20.39 -4.23
C VAL A 110 -9.67 20.27 -4.24
N SER A 111 -10.32 20.24 -3.07
CA SER A 111 -11.75 19.93 -2.98
C SER A 111 -12.44 20.72 -1.85
N PRO A 112 -13.45 21.54 -2.16
CA PRO A 112 -14.31 22.20 -1.19
C PRO A 112 -14.89 21.26 -0.15
N ALA A 113 -15.25 21.79 1.05
CA ALA A 113 -15.63 20.99 2.22
C ALA A 113 -16.93 20.19 2.06
N ASP A 114 -17.79 20.54 1.13
CA ASP A 114 -19.08 19.91 0.84
C ASP A 114 -19.01 18.83 -0.26
N GLU A 115 -17.85 18.63 -0.88
CA GLU A 115 -17.64 17.61 -1.91
C GLU A 115 -17.46 16.22 -1.31
N ALA A 116 -17.94 15.21 -2.01
CA ALA A 116 -17.85 13.81 -1.61
C ALA A 116 -16.47 13.19 -1.94
N ILE A 117 -16.16 12.11 -1.24
CA ILE A 117 -15.04 11.22 -1.56
C ILE A 117 -15.60 9.92 -2.14
N VAL A 118 -15.13 9.55 -3.33
CA VAL A 118 -15.44 8.26 -3.95
C VAL A 118 -14.36 7.26 -3.57
N LEU A 119 -14.77 6.07 -3.15
CA LEU A 119 -13.90 4.95 -2.79
C LEU A 119 -14.28 3.69 -3.57
N THR A 120 -13.33 2.79 -3.78
CA THR A 120 -13.49 1.52 -4.51
C THR A 120 -13.43 0.29 -3.58
N PRO A 121 -14.51 0.05 -2.75
CA PRO A 121 -14.51 -1.07 -1.82
C PRO A 121 -14.56 -2.45 -2.50
N PRO A 122 -13.96 -3.49 -1.79
CA PRO A 122 -13.26 -3.41 -0.51
C PRO A 122 -11.94 -2.65 -0.67
N VAL A 123 -11.69 -1.62 0.15
CA VAL A 123 -10.52 -0.73 -0.01
C VAL A 123 -9.89 -0.38 1.33
N TYR A 124 -8.66 0.08 1.30
CA TYR A 124 -7.83 0.44 2.45
C TYR A 124 -8.60 1.26 3.50
N PRO A 125 -8.79 0.72 4.73
CA PRO A 125 -9.66 1.32 5.75
C PRO A 125 -9.33 2.77 6.11
N PRO A 126 -8.06 3.21 6.14
CA PRO A 126 -7.75 4.62 6.42
C PRO A 126 -8.34 5.63 5.42
N PHE A 127 -8.75 5.24 4.21
CA PHE A 127 -9.46 6.14 3.29
C PHE A 127 -10.82 6.57 3.85
N TYR A 128 -11.55 5.65 4.51
CA TYR A 128 -12.75 6.01 5.28
C TYR A 128 -12.41 6.95 6.45
N GLY A 129 -11.23 6.76 7.04
CA GLY A 129 -10.69 7.64 8.08
C GLY A 129 -10.45 9.08 7.57
N VAL A 130 -9.98 9.24 6.33
CA VAL A 130 -9.85 10.57 5.67
C VAL A 130 -11.21 11.24 5.56
N ALA A 131 -12.20 10.53 5.00
CA ALA A 131 -13.56 11.05 4.85
C ALA A 131 -14.15 11.48 6.21
N LYS A 132 -14.06 10.61 7.22
CA LYS A 132 -14.52 10.91 8.59
C LYS A 132 -13.81 12.12 9.20
N LYS A 133 -12.47 12.20 9.08
CA LYS A 133 -11.68 13.32 9.62
C LYS A 133 -12.06 14.66 9.00
N LEU A 134 -12.42 14.65 7.70
CA LEU A 134 -12.76 15.85 6.94
C LEU A 134 -14.27 16.13 6.90
N GLY A 135 -15.10 15.28 7.52
CA GLY A 135 -16.57 15.44 7.51
C GLY A 135 -17.18 15.23 6.12
N ARG A 136 -16.54 14.38 5.26
CA ARG A 136 -16.98 14.15 3.88
C ARG A 136 -17.90 12.94 3.77
N THR A 137 -18.87 13.01 2.87
CA THR A 137 -19.67 11.85 2.47
C THR A 137 -18.81 10.91 1.63
N VAL A 138 -18.97 9.60 1.86
CA VAL A 138 -18.36 8.56 1.02
C VAL A 138 -19.40 8.05 0.04
N VAL A 139 -19.05 7.99 -1.23
CA VAL A 139 -19.84 7.35 -2.30
C VAL A 139 -19.04 6.13 -2.78
N PRO A 140 -19.57 4.90 -2.66
CA PRO A 140 -18.86 3.70 -3.05
C PRO A 140 -18.98 3.43 -4.56
N ALA A 141 -17.85 3.25 -5.24
CA ALA A 141 -17.73 2.67 -6.57
C ALA A 141 -17.19 1.24 -6.42
N ARG A 142 -18.05 0.24 -6.24
CA ARG A 142 -17.63 -1.13 -5.94
C ARG A 142 -16.80 -1.73 -7.06
N LEU A 143 -15.82 -2.54 -6.69
CA LEU A 143 -15.08 -3.35 -7.66
C LEU A 143 -16.00 -4.39 -8.33
N GLY A 144 -15.63 -4.79 -9.54
CA GLY A 144 -16.27 -5.89 -10.26
C GLY A 144 -15.96 -7.26 -9.66
N PRO A 145 -16.52 -8.35 -10.27
CA PRO A 145 -16.39 -9.70 -9.73
C PRO A 145 -14.97 -10.23 -9.57
N ASP A 146 -14.04 -9.72 -10.37
CA ASP A 146 -12.63 -10.14 -10.38
C ASP A 146 -11.73 -9.15 -9.61
N ASP A 147 -12.31 -8.41 -8.66
CA ASP A 147 -11.62 -7.39 -7.87
C ASP A 147 -10.96 -6.29 -8.74
N ARG A 148 -11.51 -6.04 -9.93
CA ARG A 148 -11.06 -5.00 -10.86
C ARG A 148 -11.99 -3.80 -10.84
N LEU A 149 -11.49 -2.66 -11.32
CA LEU A 149 -12.29 -1.46 -11.47
C LEU A 149 -13.48 -1.72 -12.42
N ASP A 150 -14.68 -1.38 -11.98
CA ASP A 150 -15.91 -1.52 -12.75
C ASP A 150 -16.36 -0.16 -13.29
N SER A 151 -16.32 0.00 -14.61
CA SER A 151 -16.63 1.25 -15.30
C SER A 151 -18.06 1.74 -15.02
N ALA A 152 -19.04 0.84 -14.96
CA ALA A 152 -20.43 1.22 -14.69
C ALA A 152 -20.62 1.67 -13.24
N SER A 153 -19.94 1.01 -12.29
CA SER A 153 -19.95 1.40 -10.88
C SER A 153 -19.26 2.76 -10.66
N LEU A 154 -18.13 3.01 -11.34
CA LEU A 154 -17.44 4.31 -11.32
C LEU A 154 -18.31 5.42 -11.90
N GLU A 155 -18.93 5.20 -13.08
CA GLU A 155 -19.84 6.15 -13.72
C GLU A 155 -20.99 6.54 -12.79
N ALA A 156 -21.67 5.54 -12.21
CA ALA A 156 -22.78 5.77 -11.28
C ALA A 156 -22.34 6.54 -10.02
N ALA A 157 -21.21 6.16 -9.44
CA ALA A 157 -20.69 6.80 -8.23
C ALA A 157 -20.24 8.25 -8.51
N PHE A 158 -19.63 8.52 -9.66
CA PHE A 158 -19.24 9.88 -10.03
C PHE A 158 -20.46 10.75 -10.29
N ALA A 159 -21.47 10.24 -10.99
CA ALA A 159 -22.73 10.97 -11.21
C ALA A 159 -23.45 11.31 -9.88
N GLU A 160 -23.47 10.36 -8.91
CA GLU A 160 -24.02 10.58 -7.58
C GLU A 160 -23.20 11.62 -6.80
N ALA A 161 -21.87 11.46 -6.75
CA ALA A 161 -20.99 12.33 -5.99
C ALA A 161 -21.00 13.78 -6.48
N THR A 162 -21.18 13.99 -7.78
CA THR A 162 -21.18 15.31 -8.41
C THR A 162 -22.58 15.89 -8.65
N ALA A 163 -23.64 15.23 -8.14
CA ALA A 163 -25.00 15.70 -8.29
C ALA A 163 -25.18 17.15 -7.78
N GLY A 164 -25.90 17.96 -8.54
CA GLY A 164 -26.12 19.37 -8.23
C GLY A 164 -24.97 20.30 -8.61
N GLY A 165 -24.06 19.86 -9.49
CA GLY A 165 -22.95 20.67 -10.03
C GLY A 165 -21.77 20.81 -9.09
N ARG A 166 -21.64 19.92 -8.08
CA ARG A 166 -20.45 19.83 -7.20
C ARG A 166 -19.33 19.06 -7.88
N GLY A 167 -18.11 19.21 -7.40
CA GLY A 167 -17.03 18.28 -7.71
C GLY A 167 -17.00 17.11 -6.73
N ALA A 168 -16.04 16.22 -6.90
CA ALA A 168 -15.73 15.12 -5.97
C ALA A 168 -14.26 14.72 -6.07
N VAL A 169 -13.79 13.91 -5.12
CA VAL A 169 -12.45 13.32 -5.14
C VAL A 169 -12.55 11.81 -5.16
N LEU A 170 -11.88 11.15 -6.10
CA LEU A 170 -11.62 9.71 -6.04
C LEU A 170 -10.30 9.47 -5.30
N LEU A 171 -10.31 8.70 -4.22
CA LEU A 171 -9.10 8.12 -3.64
C LEU A 171 -8.87 6.74 -4.26
N LEU A 172 -7.92 6.67 -5.18
CA LEU A 172 -7.57 5.46 -5.93
C LEU A 172 -6.40 4.75 -5.23
N SER A 173 -6.53 3.44 -4.96
CA SER A 173 -5.41 2.59 -4.52
C SER A 173 -4.79 1.91 -5.72
N ASN A 174 -3.55 2.25 -6.10
CA ASN A 174 -2.88 1.74 -7.30
C ASN A 174 -1.41 1.38 -7.01
N PRO A 175 -1.05 0.10 -6.85
CA PRO A 175 -1.88 -1.12 -6.88
C PRO A 175 -2.91 -1.17 -5.74
N HIS A 176 -3.94 -2.00 -5.94
CA HIS A 176 -5.09 -2.02 -5.05
C HIS A 176 -4.82 -2.79 -3.73
N ASN A 177 -5.19 -2.21 -2.62
CA ASN A 177 -5.18 -2.84 -1.29
C ASN A 177 -6.63 -2.91 -0.76
N PRO A 178 -7.20 -4.12 -0.51
CA PRO A 178 -6.49 -5.34 -0.08
C PRO A 178 -6.26 -6.41 -1.16
N THR A 179 -6.83 -6.27 -2.35
CA THR A 179 -6.91 -7.36 -3.34
C THR A 179 -5.57 -7.67 -4.02
N GLY A 180 -4.63 -6.70 -4.01
CA GLY A 180 -3.35 -6.83 -4.69
C GLY A 180 -3.44 -6.72 -6.22
N THR A 181 -4.57 -6.27 -6.74
CA THR A 181 -4.80 -6.07 -8.16
C THR A 181 -3.92 -4.96 -8.72
N VAL A 182 -3.27 -5.20 -9.86
CA VAL A 182 -2.54 -4.19 -10.63
C VAL A 182 -3.46 -3.70 -11.75
N HIS A 183 -3.85 -2.43 -11.71
CA HIS A 183 -4.72 -1.86 -12.73
C HIS A 183 -4.00 -1.76 -14.06
N SER A 184 -4.69 -2.16 -15.13
CA SER A 184 -4.18 -2.05 -16.49
C SER A 184 -4.24 -0.59 -16.97
N ARG A 185 -3.44 -0.28 -18.00
CA ARG A 185 -3.48 1.02 -18.67
C ARG A 185 -4.89 1.41 -19.11
N ALA A 186 -5.64 0.46 -19.69
CA ALA A 186 -6.99 0.71 -20.17
C ALA A 186 -7.97 1.06 -19.04
N GLU A 187 -7.85 0.41 -17.86
CA GLU A 187 -8.67 0.74 -16.69
C GLU A 187 -8.33 2.13 -16.17
N LEU A 188 -7.04 2.49 -16.09
CA LEU A 188 -6.63 3.82 -15.63
C LEU A 188 -7.02 4.93 -16.60
N ASP A 189 -6.91 4.69 -17.92
CA ASP A 189 -7.40 5.62 -18.95
C ASP A 189 -8.92 5.82 -18.83
N GLU A 190 -9.68 4.78 -18.54
CA GLU A 190 -11.13 4.86 -18.32
C GLU A 190 -11.49 5.62 -17.03
N VAL A 191 -10.77 5.39 -15.93
CA VAL A 191 -10.92 6.18 -14.68
C VAL A 191 -10.70 7.67 -14.99
N ALA A 192 -9.62 8.02 -15.67
CA ALA A 192 -9.30 9.40 -16.01
C ALA A 192 -10.36 10.02 -16.91
N ARG A 193 -10.82 9.30 -17.94
CA ARG A 193 -11.89 9.75 -18.84
C ARG A 193 -13.19 10.05 -18.07
N LEU A 194 -13.63 9.13 -17.21
CA LEU A 194 -14.83 9.30 -16.39
C LEU A 194 -14.66 10.45 -15.40
N ALA A 195 -13.50 10.54 -14.74
CA ALA A 195 -13.20 11.62 -13.81
C ALA A 195 -13.30 13.00 -14.51
N ARG A 196 -12.73 13.15 -15.73
CA ARG A 196 -12.84 14.38 -16.50
C ARG A 196 -14.30 14.69 -16.87
N HIS A 197 -15.04 13.68 -17.32
CA HIS A 197 -16.44 13.84 -17.73
C HIS A 197 -17.32 14.38 -16.58
N HIS A 198 -17.09 13.91 -15.36
CA HIS A 198 -17.89 14.27 -14.19
C HIS A 198 -17.30 15.39 -13.31
N GLY A 199 -16.12 15.92 -13.63
CA GLY A 199 -15.45 16.92 -12.79
C GLY A 199 -14.93 16.35 -11.46
N VAL A 200 -14.53 15.08 -11.47
CA VAL A 200 -13.89 14.41 -10.31
C VAL A 200 -12.38 14.60 -10.38
N ARG A 201 -11.75 14.89 -9.25
CA ARG A 201 -10.29 14.90 -9.09
C ARG A 201 -9.83 13.54 -8.58
N VAL A 202 -8.73 13.02 -9.11
CA VAL A 202 -8.17 11.74 -8.65
C VAL A 202 -6.91 11.97 -7.84
N ILE A 203 -6.84 11.35 -6.67
CA ILE A 203 -5.64 11.22 -5.84
C ILE A 203 -5.29 9.74 -5.81
N SER A 204 -4.22 9.36 -6.51
CA SER A 204 -3.74 7.98 -6.58
C SER A 204 -2.75 7.70 -5.45
N ASP A 205 -3.08 6.75 -4.57
CA ASP A 205 -2.15 6.21 -3.58
C ASP A 205 -1.32 5.09 -4.22
N GLU A 206 -0.05 5.39 -4.50
CA GLU A 206 0.89 4.51 -5.18
C GLU A 206 1.97 3.95 -4.23
N ILE A 207 1.68 3.89 -2.93
CA ILE A 207 2.63 3.41 -1.91
C ILE A 207 3.08 1.96 -2.14
N HIS A 208 2.25 1.15 -2.83
CA HIS A 208 2.56 -0.25 -3.16
C HIS A 208 3.22 -0.41 -4.54
N ALA A 209 3.41 0.65 -5.32
CA ALA A 209 3.99 0.61 -6.66
C ALA A 209 5.32 -0.14 -6.79
N PRO A 210 6.25 -0.12 -5.81
CA PRO A 210 7.48 -0.91 -5.90
C PRO A 210 7.29 -2.43 -5.78
N LEU A 211 6.12 -2.89 -5.34
CA LEU A 211 5.89 -4.29 -4.94
C LEU A 211 5.06 -5.04 -5.99
N ILE A 212 5.57 -5.11 -7.20
CA ILE A 212 4.90 -5.78 -8.33
C ILE A 212 5.47 -7.18 -8.50
N MET A 213 4.58 -8.17 -8.58
CA MET A 213 5.00 -9.55 -8.81
C MET A 213 5.47 -9.75 -10.26
N PRO A 214 6.36 -10.73 -10.53
CA PRO A 214 6.99 -10.90 -11.86
C PRO A 214 6.03 -11.11 -13.03
N THR A 215 4.78 -11.47 -12.73
CA THR A 215 3.72 -11.73 -13.75
C THR A 215 2.93 -10.48 -14.13
N SER A 216 3.20 -9.32 -13.52
CA SER A 216 2.41 -8.11 -13.68
C SER A 216 3.28 -6.91 -14.01
N THR A 217 2.68 -5.84 -14.54
CA THR A 217 3.37 -4.60 -14.89
C THR A 217 2.62 -3.43 -14.30
N PHE A 218 3.29 -2.65 -13.47
CA PHE A 218 2.72 -1.43 -12.88
C PHE A 218 2.61 -0.32 -13.93
N VAL A 219 1.49 0.37 -13.91
CA VAL A 219 1.26 1.60 -14.67
C VAL A 219 1.00 2.72 -13.67
N PRO A 220 1.86 3.74 -13.57
CA PRO A 220 1.55 4.93 -12.78
C PRO A 220 0.27 5.59 -13.26
N TYR A 221 -0.60 6.01 -12.35
CA TYR A 221 -1.87 6.64 -12.74
C TYR A 221 -1.66 7.88 -13.61
N LEU A 222 -0.67 8.71 -13.25
CA LEU A 222 -0.36 9.93 -14.03
C LEU A 222 0.29 9.65 -15.40
N ALA A 223 0.60 8.41 -15.71
CA ALA A 223 0.98 8.00 -17.06
C ALA A 223 -0.26 7.76 -17.95
N ALA A 224 -1.47 7.62 -17.40
CA ALA A 224 -2.71 7.50 -18.15
C ALA A 224 -3.06 8.81 -18.88
N SER A 225 -4.01 8.73 -19.82
CA SER A 225 -4.47 9.90 -20.59
C SER A 225 -5.32 10.83 -19.72
N ASP A 226 -5.26 12.12 -20.00
CA ASP A 226 -6.13 13.16 -19.38
C ASP A 226 -6.04 13.30 -17.85
N THR A 227 -4.87 12.99 -17.26
CA THR A 227 -4.61 13.09 -15.81
C THR A 227 -4.05 14.44 -15.38
N GLY A 228 -4.08 15.47 -16.25
CA GLY A 228 -3.45 16.77 -16.00
C GLY A 228 -3.71 17.38 -14.62
N PRO A 229 -4.95 17.51 -14.15
CA PRO A 229 -5.25 18.07 -12.83
C PRO A 229 -5.12 17.09 -11.65
N ASP A 230 -4.79 15.82 -11.88
CA ASP A 230 -4.78 14.79 -10.86
C ASP A 230 -3.44 14.70 -10.12
N LEU A 231 -3.38 13.89 -9.09
CA LEU A 231 -2.23 13.80 -8.18
C LEU A 231 -1.93 12.33 -7.84
N ALA A 232 -0.65 12.01 -7.69
CA ALA A 232 -0.23 10.73 -7.15
C ALA A 232 0.58 10.94 -5.86
N VAL A 233 0.51 10.00 -4.93
CA VAL A 233 1.30 10.00 -3.70
C VAL A 233 2.05 8.69 -3.60
N ALA A 234 3.37 8.76 -3.48
CA ALA A 234 4.23 7.59 -3.43
C ALA A 234 5.21 7.65 -2.25
N SER A 235 5.69 6.49 -1.83
CA SER A 235 6.63 6.36 -0.72
C SER A 235 7.42 5.05 -0.81
N ALA A 236 8.68 5.07 -0.39
CA ALA A 236 9.48 3.85 -0.22
C ALA A 236 9.03 2.99 0.99
N SER A 237 8.09 3.48 1.79
CA SER A 237 7.69 2.85 3.06
C SER A 237 7.31 1.39 2.94
N LYS A 238 6.60 0.99 1.88
CA LYS A 238 6.14 -0.39 1.72
C LYS A 238 7.16 -1.25 0.98
N GLY A 239 7.83 -0.70 -0.04
CA GLY A 239 8.86 -1.42 -0.78
C GLY A 239 10.04 -1.86 0.07
N TRP A 240 10.47 -1.03 1.02
CA TRP A 240 11.68 -1.26 1.83
C TRP A 240 11.44 -1.28 3.34
N ASN A 241 10.17 -1.46 3.76
CA ASN A 241 9.81 -1.57 5.19
C ASN A 241 10.16 -0.34 6.04
N LEU A 242 9.95 0.88 5.53
CA LEU A 242 10.35 2.15 6.14
C LEU A 242 9.20 2.96 6.75
N ALA A 243 8.08 2.33 7.11
CA ALA A 243 6.89 3.05 7.60
C ALA A 243 7.16 3.96 8.81
N GLY A 244 8.13 3.59 9.66
CA GLY A 244 8.56 4.38 10.83
C GLY A 244 9.34 5.63 10.49
N PHE A 245 9.94 5.74 9.30
CA PHE A 245 10.74 6.91 8.87
C PHE A 245 9.91 8.08 8.37
N LYS A 246 8.61 7.87 8.10
CA LYS A 246 7.68 8.96 7.85
C LYS A 246 8.10 9.94 6.75
N ALA A 247 8.11 9.49 5.49
CA ALA A 247 8.32 10.35 4.32
C ALA A 247 7.50 9.85 3.13
N ALA A 248 6.98 10.78 2.33
CA ALA A 248 6.31 10.50 1.07
C ALA A 248 6.49 11.67 0.10
N VAL A 249 6.25 11.43 -1.18
CA VAL A 249 6.33 12.40 -2.27
C VAL A 249 4.98 12.50 -2.96
N ILE A 250 4.48 13.72 -3.12
CA ILE A 250 3.31 14.02 -3.95
C ILE A 250 3.81 14.44 -5.32
N ILE A 251 3.26 13.84 -6.35
CA ILE A 251 3.58 14.08 -7.75
C ILE A 251 2.35 14.71 -8.40
N PRO A 252 2.47 15.91 -8.99
CA PRO A 252 1.36 16.51 -9.70
C PRO A 252 1.26 15.99 -11.14
N GLY A 253 0.05 15.89 -11.66
CA GLY A 253 -0.19 15.88 -13.09
C GLY A 253 0.19 17.24 -13.72
N ALA A 254 0.14 17.33 -15.04
CA ALA A 254 0.66 18.49 -15.78
C ALA A 254 0.06 19.84 -15.34
N ASP A 255 -1.20 19.86 -14.91
CA ASP A 255 -1.95 21.07 -14.54
C ASP A 255 -2.09 21.26 -13.01
N ALA A 256 -1.69 20.25 -12.20
CA ALA A 256 -1.86 20.24 -10.75
C ALA A 256 -0.71 20.91 -9.96
N GLY A 257 0.31 21.40 -10.63
CA GLY A 257 1.46 22.05 -10.00
C GLY A 257 1.10 23.18 -9.02
N PRO A 258 0.20 24.11 -9.36
CA PRO A 258 -0.23 25.19 -8.47
C PRO A 258 -0.89 24.71 -7.17
N ASP A 259 -1.57 23.56 -7.16
CA ASP A 259 -2.23 23.02 -5.97
C ASP A 259 -1.23 22.65 -4.86
N LEU A 260 0.03 22.35 -5.25
CA LEU A 260 1.08 21.96 -4.30
C LEU A 260 1.86 23.12 -3.70
N GLU A 261 1.62 24.35 -4.15
CA GLU A 261 2.36 25.52 -3.65
C GLU A 261 2.34 25.66 -2.12
N PRO A 262 1.19 25.46 -1.41
CA PRO A 262 1.18 25.52 0.05
C PRO A 262 2.05 24.46 0.73
N LEU A 263 2.24 23.29 0.10
CA LEU A 263 3.05 22.20 0.65
C LEU A 263 4.56 22.39 0.38
N ARG A 264 4.92 23.18 -0.64
CA ARG A 264 6.31 23.50 -0.98
C ARG A 264 6.90 24.64 -0.17
N GLN A 265 6.05 25.46 0.46
CA GLN A 265 6.50 26.56 1.31
C GLN A 265 7.27 26.03 2.53
N PRO A 266 8.24 26.80 3.06
CA PRO A 266 8.91 26.46 4.31
C PRO A 266 7.88 26.18 5.42
N GLY A 267 7.94 25.00 6.02
CA GLY A 267 6.96 24.53 7.02
C GLY A 267 5.72 23.86 6.43
N GLY A 268 5.59 23.73 5.10
CA GLY A 268 4.59 22.84 4.48
C GLY A 268 5.04 21.38 4.45
N GLY A 269 4.07 20.44 4.40
CA GLY A 269 4.33 19.00 4.24
C GLY A 269 5.01 18.28 5.41
N HIS A 270 5.83 18.95 6.18
CA HIS A 270 6.52 18.48 7.39
C HIS A 270 7.19 17.08 7.31
N PRO A 271 7.96 16.74 6.27
CA PRO A 271 8.65 15.45 6.21
C PRO A 271 9.79 15.40 7.24
N GLY A 272 10.07 14.23 7.78
CA GLY A 272 11.27 14.01 8.60
C GLY A 272 12.53 13.96 7.74
N HIS A 273 13.57 14.75 8.07
CA HIS A 273 14.80 14.82 7.27
C HIS A 273 15.49 13.45 7.14
N ILE A 274 15.69 12.75 8.24
CA ILE A 274 16.27 11.40 8.26
C ILE A 274 15.36 10.42 7.47
N GLY A 275 14.04 10.63 7.51
CA GLY A 275 13.10 9.86 6.69
C GLY A 275 13.34 10.06 5.20
N LEU A 276 13.53 11.29 4.74
CA LEU A 276 13.85 11.58 3.33
C LEU A 276 15.19 11.00 2.90
N ILE A 277 16.22 11.04 3.75
CA ILE A 277 17.52 10.42 3.49
C ILE A 277 17.35 8.88 3.32
N ALA A 278 16.64 8.24 4.24
CA ALA A 278 16.36 6.81 4.16
C ALA A 278 15.59 6.42 2.88
N HIS A 279 14.57 7.21 2.52
CA HIS A 279 13.78 6.97 1.32
C HIS A 279 14.58 7.26 0.03
N ALA A 280 15.41 8.30 0.01
CA ALA A 280 16.29 8.56 -1.13
C ALA A 280 17.27 7.40 -1.38
N ALA A 281 17.89 6.87 -0.33
CA ALA A 281 18.77 5.70 -0.42
C ALA A 281 18.02 4.43 -0.86
N ALA A 282 16.76 4.26 -0.42
CA ALA A 282 15.91 3.16 -0.87
C ALA A 282 15.67 3.21 -2.38
N TRP A 283 15.25 4.36 -2.90
CA TRP A 283 14.99 4.56 -4.32
C TRP A 283 16.26 4.44 -5.18
N ALA A 284 17.40 5.01 -4.72
CA ALA A 284 18.62 5.05 -5.49
C ALA A 284 19.37 3.70 -5.52
N ASP A 285 19.51 3.05 -4.36
CA ASP A 285 20.44 1.94 -4.18
C ASP A 285 19.78 0.68 -3.59
N GLY A 286 18.49 0.75 -3.23
CA GLY A 286 17.74 -0.35 -2.62
C GLY A 286 17.20 -1.40 -3.59
N GLY A 287 17.36 -1.22 -4.91
CA GLY A 287 16.81 -2.09 -5.95
C GLY A 287 17.13 -3.58 -5.76
N PRO A 288 18.40 -3.99 -5.63
CA PRO A 288 18.75 -5.40 -5.46
C PRO A 288 18.15 -6.07 -4.23
N TRP A 289 17.96 -5.33 -3.13
CA TRP A 289 17.27 -5.83 -1.95
C TRP A 289 15.77 -5.99 -2.20
N LEU A 290 15.16 -5.02 -2.88
CA LEU A 290 13.75 -5.07 -3.25
C LEU A 290 13.46 -6.28 -4.16
N ASP A 291 14.31 -6.53 -5.16
CA ASP A 291 14.18 -7.68 -6.05
C ASP A 291 14.19 -9.01 -5.26
N ALA A 292 15.11 -9.13 -4.30
CA ALA A 292 15.17 -10.30 -3.41
C ALA A 292 13.93 -10.42 -2.51
N ALA A 293 13.41 -9.31 -2.02
CA ALA A 293 12.18 -9.28 -1.23
C ALA A 293 10.96 -9.66 -2.07
N ILE A 294 10.83 -9.14 -3.31
CA ILE A 294 9.75 -9.51 -4.24
C ILE A 294 9.81 -11.01 -4.54
N ALA A 295 11.00 -11.56 -4.82
CA ALA A 295 11.16 -13.00 -5.07
C ALA A 295 10.73 -13.85 -3.86
N GLY A 296 11.03 -13.39 -2.63
CA GLY A 296 10.59 -14.06 -1.41
C GLY A 296 9.06 -13.98 -1.20
N ILE A 297 8.46 -12.82 -1.47
CA ILE A 297 7.01 -12.63 -1.42
C ILE A 297 6.31 -13.47 -2.50
N ASP A 298 6.88 -13.51 -3.72
CA ASP A 298 6.35 -14.32 -4.82
C ASP A 298 6.33 -15.80 -4.46
N ALA A 299 7.41 -16.32 -3.86
CA ALA A 299 7.43 -17.69 -3.35
C ALA A 299 6.36 -17.91 -2.27
N ASN A 300 6.22 -16.99 -1.32
CA ASN A 300 5.25 -17.09 -0.22
C ASN A 300 3.79 -17.02 -0.69
N ARG A 301 3.46 -16.19 -1.69
CA ARG A 301 2.08 -16.11 -2.20
C ARG A 301 1.62 -17.42 -2.85
N HIS A 302 2.53 -18.13 -3.51
CA HIS A 302 2.24 -19.45 -4.08
C HIS A 302 2.22 -20.54 -2.99
N ALA A 303 3.18 -20.52 -2.05
CA ALA A 303 3.16 -21.42 -0.90
C ALA A 303 1.87 -21.29 -0.07
N LEU A 304 1.36 -20.06 0.12
CA LEU A 304 0.08 -19.84 0.80
C LEU A 304 -1.09 -20.53 0.05
N ALA A 305 -1.10 -20.45 -1.28
CA ALA A 305 -2.14 -21.12 -2.08
C ALA A 305 -2.15 -22.65 -1.88
N ASP A 306 -0.95 -23.24 -1.85
CA ASP A 306 -0.79 -24.68 -1.60
C ASP A 306 -1.20 -25.07 -0.18
N LEU A 307 -0.75 -24.33 0.82
CA LEU A 307 -1.09 -24.53 2.23
C LEU A 307 -2.62 -24.42 2.50
N LEU A 308 -3.27 -23.40 1.91
CA LEU A 308 -4.71 -23.24 2.05
C LEU A 308 -5.47 -24.38 1.37
N ARG A 309 -5.02 -24.82 0.19
CA ARG A 309 -5.65 -25.96 -0.49
C ARG A 309 -5.54 -27.24 0.32
N GLU A 310 -4.44 -27.46 1.01
CA GLU A 310 -4.21 -28.65 1.86
C GLU A 310 -4.98 -28.57 3.18
N HIS A 311 -4.92 -27.44 3.88
CA HIS A 311 -5.35 -27.35 5.28
C HIS A 311 -6.69 -26.64 5.48
N LEU A 312 -7.12 -25.78 4.55
CA LEU A 312 -8.35 -24.99 4.58
C LEU A 312 -9.01 -24.93 3.19
N PRO A 313 -9.38 -26.10 2.60
CA PRO A 313 -9.81 -26.17 1.19
C PRO A 313 -11.09 -25.39 0.88
N ALA A 314 -11.88 -25.00 1.88
CA ALA A 314 -13.07 -24.17 1.71
C ALA A 314 -12.73 -22.66 1.64
N ALA A 315 -11.55 -22.23 2.05
CA ALA A 315 -11.10 -20.86 1.85
C ALA A 315 -10.74 -20.62 0.38
N ARG A 316 -11.05 -19.42 -0.14
CA ARG A 316 -10.69 -19.04 -1.51
C ARG A 316 -9.60 -17.97 -1.47
N TYR A 317 -8.59 -18.17 -2.27
CA TYR A 317 -7.45 -17.26 -2.38
C TYR A 317 -6.89 -17.28 -3.79
N THR A 318 -6.70 -16.09 -4.35
CA THR A 318 -5.96 -15.89 -5.59
C THR A 318 -4.65 -15.20 -5.24
N PRO A 319 -3.48 -15.73 -5.64
CA PRO A 319 -2.21 -15.04 -5.41
C PRO A 319 -2.23 -13.64 -6.01
N PRO A 320 -1.94 -12.58 -5.21
CA PRO A 320 -2.05 -11.19 -5.66
C PRO A 320 -1.02 -10.84 -6.72
N GLU A 321 -1.35 -9.91 -7.61
CA GLU A 321 -0.46 -9.38 -8.66
C GLU A 321 0.59 -8.39 -8.11
N SER A 322 0.34 -7.88 -6.90
CA SER A 322 1.19 -6.89 -6.23
C SER A 322 1.08 -7.00 -4.71
N THR A 323 1.85 -6.20 -4.01
CA THR A 323 1.88 -6.10 -2.54
C THR A 323 2.43 -7.36 -1.88
N TYR A 324 2.45 -7.37 -0.57
CA TYR A 324 2.68 -8.57 0.26
C TYR A 324 1.47 -8.89 1.14
N LEU A 325 0.27 -8.57 0.62
CA LEU A 325 -0.99 -8.71 1.33
C LEU A 325 -1.87 -9.71 0.59
N ALA A 326 -2.21 -10.81 1.25
CA ALA A 326 -3.11 -11.81 0.74
C ALA A 326 -4.54 -11.51 1.21
N TRP A 327 -5.49 -11.42 0.29
CA TRP A 327 -6.92 -11.29 0.55
C TRP A 327 -7.58 -12.65 0.47
N ILE A 328 -8.12 -13.15 1.57
CA ILE A 328 -8.62 -14.52 1.69
C ILE A 328 -10.11 -14.50 1.99
N ASP A 329 -10.92 -15.10 1.13
CA ASP A 329 -12.34 -15.33 1.33
C ASP A 329 -12.56 -16.55 2.24
N CYS A 330 -13.03 -16.30 3.46
CA CYS A 330 -13.30 -17.29 4.49
C CYS A 330 -14.80 -17.60 4.67
N ARG A 331 -15.69 -17.06 3.82
CA ARG A 331 -17.14 -17.19 3.97
C ARG A 331 -17.60 -18.64 4.04
N ALA A 332 -17.00 -19.51 3.23
CA ALA A 332 -17.33 -20.94 3.21
C ALA A 332 -16.80 -21.72 4.43
N LEU A 333 -15.98 -21.11 5.30
CA LEU A 333 -15.52 -21.71 6.55
C LEU A 333 -16.56 -21.62 7.68
N GLY A 334 -17.63 -20.85 7.52
CA GLY A 334 -18.67 -20.74 8.55
C GLY A 334 -18.24 -20.02 9.83
N LEU A 335 -17.22 -19.16 9.75
CA LEU A 335 -16.68 -18.41 10.89
C LEU A 335 -17.37 -17.03 11.11
N GLY A 336 -18.50 -16.79 10.43
CA GLY A 336 -19.23 -15.52 10.49
C GLY A 336 -18.57 -14.40 9.68
N ASP A 337 -19.01 -13.16 9.95
CA ASP A 337 -18.57 -11.98 9.20
C ASP A 337 -17.15 -11.54 9.57
N ASP A 338 -16.62 -11.95 10.72
CA ASP A 338 -15.25 -11.63 11.20
C ASP A 338 -14.42 -12.90 11.47
N PRO A 339 -13.92 -13.58 10.45
CA PRO A 339 -13.06 -14.75 10.63
C PRO A 339 -11.76 -14.44 11.36
N ALA A 340 -11.26 -13.18 11.28
CA ALA A 340 -10.04 -12.78 11.97
C ALA A 340 -10.15 -12.89 13.49
N ALA A 341 -11.33 -12.58 14.05
CA ALA A 341 -11.60 -12.75 15.48
C ALA A 341 -11.50 -14.23 15.89
N ALA A 342 -12.07 -15.13 15.11
CA ALA A 342 -12.00 -16.58 15.38
C ALA A 342 -10.57 -17.14 15.28
N PHE A 343 -9.80 -16.70 14.26
CA PHE A 343 -8.40 -17.11 14.12
C PHE A 343 -7.51 -16.56 15.24
N LEU A 344 -7.77 -15.36 15.74
CA LEU A 344 -7.05 -14.82 16.88
C LEU A 344 -7.40 -15.57 18.18
N GLU A 345 -8.69 -15.76 18.46
CA GLU A 345 -9.16 -16.36 19.71
C GLU A 345 -8.72 -17.82 19.85
N ARG A 346 -8.92 -18.62 18.80
CA ARG A 346 -8.73 -20.07 18.85
C ARG A 346 -7.39 -20.52 18.29
N GLY A 347 -6.87 -19.83 17.25
CA GLY A 347 -5.64 -20.18 16.55
C GLY A 347 -4.43 -19.36 16.97
N ARG A 348 -4.62 -18.27 17.75
CA ARG A 348 -3.54 -17.34 18.10
C ARG A 348 -2.80 -16.81 16.86
N VAL A 349 -3.57 -16.48 15.80
CA VAL A 349 -3.09 -15.84 14.58
C VAL A 349 -3.81 -14.50 14.41
N ALA A 350 -3.07 -13.40 14.46
CA ALA A 350 -3.62 -12.08 14.28
C ALA A 350 -3.61 -11.69 12.79
N LEU A 351 -4.77 -11.55 12.20
CA LEU A 351 -5.01 -11.13 10.81
C LEU A 351 -5.79 -9.80 10.80
N SER A 352 -5.78 -9.06 9.69
CA SER A 352 -6.72 -7.95 9.53
C SER A 352 -8.11 -8.50 9.22
N SER A 353 -9.12 -8.07 10.01
CA SER A 353 -10.53 -8.28 9.68
C SER A 353 -10.87 -7.61 8.35
N GLY A 354 -11.70 -8.24 7.54
CA GLY A 354 -12.17 -7.68 6.28
C GLY A 354 -13.24 -6.58 6.46
N ILE A 355 -13.98 -6.60 7.56
CA ILE A 355 -15.10 -5.67 7.81
C ILE A 355 -14.71 -4.19 7.61
N PRO A 356 -13.57 -3.69 8.14
CA PRO A 356 -13.19 -2.29 7.97
C PRO A 356 -12.90 -1.86 6.53
N PHE A 357 -12.70 -2.80 5.60
CA PHE A 357 -12.45 -2.51 4.19
C PHE A 357 -13.73 -2.08 3.44
N GLY A 358 -14.89 -2.12 4.11
CA GLY A 358 -16.18 -1.72 3.55
C GLY A 358 -16.90 -2.85 2.81
N ASP A 359 -17.71 -2.46 1.83
CA ASP A 359 -18.52 -3.41 1.05
C ASP A 359 -17.65 -4.51 0.43
N GLY A 360 -18.07 -5.77 0.57
CA GLY A 360 -17.31 -6.93 0.13
C GLY A 360 -16.24 -7.41 1.12
N GLY A 361 -16.05 -6.73 2.25
CA GLY A 361 -15.03 -7.12 3.23
C GLY A 361 -15.48 -8.16 4.27
N ALA A 362 -16.77 -8.25 4.58
CA ALA A 362 -17.29 -9.23 5.53
C ALA A 362 -16.96 -10.67 5.10
N GLY A 363 -16.57 -11.50 6.06
CA GLY A 363 -16.17 -12.89 5.80
C GLY A 363 -14.77 -13.06 5.18
N HIS A 364 -14.01 -11.98 5.03
CA HIS A 364 -12.65 -12.00 4.51
C HIS A 364 -11.62 -11.67 5.59
N VAL A 365 -10.37 -12.08 5.34
CA VAL A 365 -9.22 -11.66 6.13
C VAL A 365 -8.10 -11.21 5.19
N ARG A 366 -7.27 -10.26 5.67
CA ARG A 366 -6.03 -9.88 4.98
C ARG A 366 -4.83 -10.37 5.79
N LEU A 367 -3.95 -11.15 5.13
CA LEU A 367 -2.75 -11.76 5.69
C LEU A 367 -1.50 -11.13 5.07
N ASN A 368 -0.49 -10.84 5.89
CA ASN A 368 0.81 -10.36 5.46
C ASN A 368 1.72 -11.52 5.05
N LEU A 369 2.17 -11.53 3.78
CA LEU A 369 3.06 -12.53 3.18
C LEU A 369 4.55 -12.28 3.41
N ALA A 370 4.94 -11.06 3.84
CA ALA A 370 6.34 -10.67 4.00
C ALA A 370 6.89 -11.15 5.36
N THR A 371 6.97 -12.46 5.50
CA THR A 371 7.49 -13.19 6.66
C THR A 371 8.21 -14.46 6.19
N SER A 372 8.76 -15.28 7.13
CA SER A 372 9.40 -16.54 6.74
C SER A 372 8.39 -17.59 6.28
N PRO A 373 8.78 -18.50 5.38
CA PRO A 373 7.95 -19.64 5.00
C PRO A 373 7.51 -20.48 6.20
N ALA A 374 8.35 -20.62 7.23
CA ALA A 374 8.04 -21.37 8.44
C ALA A 374 6.93 -20.70 9.27
N ILE A 375 7.00 -19.36 9.44
CA ILE A 375 5.96 -18.60 10.15
C ILE A 375 4.63 -18.66 9.36
N LEU A 376 4.70 -18.58 8.04
CA LEU A 376 3.50 -18.68 7.18
C LEU A 376 2.84 -20.05 7.31
N ALA A 377 3.61 -21.13 7.27
CA ALA A 377 3.12 -22.49 7.44
C ALA A 377 2.51 -22.73 8.84
N ASP A 378 3.17 -22.27 9.91
CA ASP A 378 2.62 -22.35 11.29
C ASP A 378 1.31 -21.56 11.40
N ALA A 379 1.23 -20.37 10.79
CA ALA A 379 0.01 -19.58 10.81
C ALA A 379 -1.16 -20.32 10.15
N VAL A 380 -0.96 -20.92 8.97
CA VAL A 380 -2.02 -21.69 8.28
C VAL A 380 -2.42 -22.94 9.08
N ALA A 381 -1.47 -23.67 9.69
CA ALA A 381 -1.76 -24.81 10.55
C ALA A 381 -2.63 -24.41 11.75
N ARG A 382 -2.31 -23.27 12.40
CA ARG A 382 -3.13 -22.72 13.50
C ARG A 382 -4.51 -22.26 13.03
N MET A 383 -4.62 -21.64 11.85
CA MET A 383 -5.91 -21.27 11.25
C MET A 383 -6.79 -22.51 11.00
N ALA A 384 -6.20 -23.59 10.49
CA ALA A 384 -6.91 -24.86 10.27
C ALA A 384 -7.41 -25.47 11.59
N SER A 385 -6.58 -25.48 12.63
CA SER A 385 -6.98 -25.95 13.97
C SER A 385 -8.11 -25.11 14.55
N ALA A 386 -8.07 -23.78 14.37
CA ALA A 386 -9.13 -22.87 14.83
C ALA A 386 -10.48 -23.11 14.12
N HIS A 387 -10.46 -23.55 12.85
CA HIS A 387 -11.64 -23.90 12.09
C HIS A 387 -12.27 -25.22 12.57
N THR A 388 -11.45 -26.26 12.81
CA THR A 388 -11.96 -27.58 13.25
C THR A 388 -12.56 -27.57 14.65
N THR A 389 -12.11 -26.69 15.55
CA THR A 389 -12.66 -26.53 16.91
C THR A 389 -14.12 -26.01 16.91
N THR A 390 -14.62 -25.50 15.78
CA THR A 390 -16.00 -25.03 15.63
C THR A 390 -16.98 -26.14 15.24
N ALA A 391 -16.49 -27.27 14.70
CA ALA A 391 -17.29 -28.37 14.19
C ALA A 391 -17.63 -29.44 15.25
N ALA A 392 -17.18 -29.28 16.48
CA ALA A 392 -17.45 -30.10 17.64
C ALA A 392 -18.38 -29.38 18.64
#